data_3125fe1d626e7d1a2b5a3d4c0695a045
#
_entry.id   3125fe1d626e7d1a2b5a3d4c0695a045
#
_cell.length_a   1.000
_cell.length_b   1.000
_cell.length_c   1.000
_cell.angle_alpha   90.00
_cell.angle_beta   90.00
_cell.angle_gamma   90.00
#
_symmetry.space_group_name_H-M   'P 1'
#
loop_
_entity.id
_entity.type
_entity.pdbx_description
1 polymer ?
#
loop_
_entity_poly.entity_id
_entity_poly.type
_entity_poly.pdbx_seq_one_letter_code
_entity_poly.pdbx_strand_id
1 'polypeptide(L)'
;MNRKLIIICCTLLTYVLLVVSWGYQFGRGDLVQLDPLMVHAAHPELYPNDLYVQEAESTFPNERFFFLLLLRPFTGHLEWVSFLYHVFFSLLLLMGLYRLSSRYLHSTWLRLAVPLIVFIPLYGINLGQNELYYGIFHPSLV
;
A
#
# COMPACT_ATOMS: atom_id res chain seq x y z
N MET A 1 18.44 9.42 24.65
CA MET A 1 17.90 8.54 23.60
C MET A 1 18.12 9.20 22.23
N ASN A 2 18.66 8.49 21.27
CA ASN A 2 18.99 9.06 19.95
C ASN A 2 17.68 9.52 19.26
N ARG A 3 17.61 10.80 18.81
CA ARG A 3 16.46 11.39 18.14
C ARG A 3 15.97 10.57 16.93
N LYS A 4 16.91 9.99 16.17
CA LYS A 4 16.59 9.13 15.02
C LYS A 4 15.85 7.87 15.48
N LEU A 5 16.28 7.28 16.60
CA LEU A 5 15.63 6.09 17.14
C LEU A 5 14.20 6.37 17.60
N ILE A 6 13.95 7.53 18.25
CA ILE A 6 12.60 7.94 18.65
C ILE A 6 11.68 8.02 17.42
N ILE A 7 12.15 8.67 16.34
CA ILE A 7 11.36 8.83 15.12
C ILE A 7 11.01 7.46 14.52
N ILE A 8 11.97 6.56 14.43
CA ILE A 8 11.76 5.20 13.89
C ILE A 8 10.75 4.45 14.77
N CYS A 9 10.93 4.45 16.10
CA CYS A 9 10.01 3.77 17.01
C CYS A 9 8.59 4.35 16.93
N CYS A 10 8.43 5.66 16.87
CA CYS A 10 7.13 6.30 16.71
C CYS A 10 6.47 5.96 15.37
N THR A 11 7.24 5.92 14.28
CA THR A 11 6.73 5.55 12.95
C THR A 11 6.26 4.09 12.93
N LEU A 12 7.05 3.17 13.51
CA LEU A 12 6.67 1.76 13.64
C LEU A 12 5.43 1.59 14.52
N LEU A 13 5.38 2.29 15.66
CA LEU A 13 4.21 2.25 16.55
C LEU A 13 2.95 2.77 15.83
N THR A 14 3.07 3.88 15.09
CA THR A 14 1.97 4.41 14.28
C THR A 14 1.47 3.36 13.29
N TYR A 15 2.38 2.71 12.56
CA TYR A 15 2.04 1.65 11.63
C TYR A 15 1.31 0.48 12.32
N VAL A 16 1.84 0.00 13.44
CA VAL A 16 1.21 -1.07 14.22
C VAL A 16 -0.19 -0.67 14.68
N LEU A 17 -0.38 0.54 15.16
CA LEU A 17 -1.69 1.06 15.56
C LEU A 17 -2.67 1.09 14.38
N LEU A 18 -2.23 1.47 13.19
CA LEU A 18 -3.05 1.45 11.98
C LEU A 18 -3.47 0.03 11.61
N VAL A 19 -2.52 -0.93 11.60
CA VAL A 19 -2.83 -2.33 11.30
C VAL A 19 -3.77 -2.94 12.34
N VAL A 20 -3.57 -2.64 13.62
CA VAL A 20 -4.45 -3.14 14.69
C VAL A 20 -5.85 -2.53 14.60
N SER A 21 -5.96 -1.24 14.25
CA SER A 21 -7.25 -0.53 14.19
C SER A 21 -8.05 -0.85 12.92
N TRP A 22 -7.38 -1.01 11.78
CA TRP A 22 -8.02 -1.12 10.46
C TRP A 22 -7.83 -2.48 9.82
N GLY A 23 -6.89 -3.26 10.31
CA GLY A 23 -6.52 -4.56 9.76
C GLY A 23 -5.66 -4.47 8.51
N TYR A 24 -5.22 -5.62 8.06
CA TYR A 24 -4.66 -5.89 6.74
C TYR A 24 -5.49 -7.01 6.09
N GLN A 25 -5.83 -6.85 4.84
CA GLN A 25 -6.65 -7.83 4.10
C GLN A 25 -6.01 -8.07 2.73
N PHE A 26 -5.69 -9.34 2.46
CA PHE A 26 -5.25 -9.77 1.14
C PHE A 26 -6.45 -10.12 0.26
N GLY A 27 -6.34 -9.89 -1.06
CA GLY A 27 -7.37 -10.29 -2.03
C GLY A 27 -8.67 -9.49 -1.93
N ARG A 28 -8.62 -8.23 -1.47
CA ARG A 28 -9.77 -7.31 -1.45
C ARG A 28 -9.50 -6.06 -2.30
N GLY A 29 -10.59 -5.38 -2.62
CA GLY A 29 -10.53 -4.19 -3.46
C GLY A 29 -10.01 -4.52 -4.86
N ASP A 30 -9.09 -3.72 -5.37
CA ASP A 30 -8.53 -3.90 -6.72
C ASP A 30 -7.70 -5.18 -6.89
N LEU A 31 -7.22 -5.78 -5.80
CA LEU A 31 -6.52 -7.07 -5.89
C LEU A 31 -7.41 -8.19 -6.43
N VAL A 32 -8.71 -8.17 -6.17
CA VAL A 32 -9.65 -9.14 -6.76
C VAL A 32 -9.59 -9.13 -8.29
N GLN A 33 -9.40 -7.95 -8.88
CA GLN A 33 -9.27 -7.80 -10.32
C GLN A 33 -7.87 -8.13 -10.83
N LEU A 34 -6.83 -7.89 -10.01
CA LEU A 34 -5.44 -8.10 -10.39
C LEU A 34 -4.97 -9.54 -10.19
N ASP A 35 -5.57 -10.29 -9.24
CA ASP A 35 -5.20 -11.67 -8.95
C ASP A 35 -5.30 -12.59 -10.19
N PRO A 36 -6.37 -12.56 -11.02
CA PRO A 36 -6.42 -13.37 -12.25
C PRO A 36 -5.30 -13.04 -13.23
N LEU A 37 -4.94 -11.76 -13.38
CA LEU A 37 -3.82 -11.32 -14.24
C LEU A 37 -2.47 -11.82 -13.74
N MET A 38 -2.25 -11.77 -12.41
CA MET A 38 -1.02 -12.25 -11.81
C MET A 38 -0.89 -13.78 -11.93
N VAL A 39 -1.99 -14.48 -11.70
CA VAL A 39 -2.02 -15.95 -11.83
C VAL A 39 -1.81 -16.36 -13.28
N HIS A 40 -2.47 -15.70 -14.23
CA HIS A 40 -2.29 -15.98 -15.66
C HIS A 40 -0.85 -15.68 -16.13
N ALA A 41 -0.25 -14.58 -15.66
CA ALA A 41 1.14 -14.25 -15.99
C ALA A 41 2.16 -15.28 -15.51
N ALA A 42 1.84 -16.05 -14.45
CA ALA A 42 2.67 -17.13 -13.92
C ALA A 42 2.30 -18.51 -14.52
N HIS A 43 1.02 -18.70 -14.78
CA HIS A 43 0.40 -19.93 -15.21
C HIS A 43 -0.54 -19.64 -16.41
N PRO A 44 0.00 -19.49 -17.63
CA PRO A 44 -0.79 -19.13 -18.82
C PRO A 44 -1.92 -20.12 -19.16
N GLU A 45 -1.82 -21.35 -18.63
CA GLU A 45 -2.87 -22.38 -18.76
C GLU A 45 -4.12 -22.07 -17.91
N LEU A 46 -4.00 -21.19 -16.90
CA LEU A 46 -5.13 -20.74 -16.12
C LEU A 46 -5.71 -19.45 -16.75
N TYR A 47 -7.01 -19.40 -16.80
CA TYR A 47 -7.78 -18.28 -17.41
C TYR A 47 -7.52 -18.05 -18.93
N PRO A 48 -7.35 -19.11 -19.77
CA PRO A 48 -6.94 -18.94 -21.18
C PRO A 48 -7.96 -18.21 -22.04
N ASN A 49 -9.24 -18.21 -21.63
CA ASN A 49 -10.34 -17.58 -22.35
C ASN A 49 -11.04 -16.49 -21.52
N ASP A 50 -10.39 -15.99 -20.48
CA ASP A 50 -10.95 -14.91 -19.66
C ASP A 50 -10.83 -13.58 -20.42
N LEU A 51 -11.99 -12.98 -20.73
CA LEU A 51 -12.05 -11.74 -21.51
C LEU A 51 -11.39 -10.56 -20.79
N TYR A 52 -11.47 -10.53 -19.46
CA TYR A 52 -10.85 -9.48 -18.68
C TYR A 52 -9.31 -9.58 -18.73
N VAL A 53 -8.76 -10.79 -18.62
CA VAL A 53 -7.31 -11.02 -18.70
C VAL A 53 -6.81 -10.62 -20.09
N GLN A 54 -7.48 -11.08 -21.17
CA GLN A 54 -7.10 -10.76 -22.54
C GLN A 54 -7.16 -9.25 -22.82
N GLU A 55 -8.23 -8.57 -22.40
CA GLU A 55 -8.38 -7.13 -22.58
C GLU A 55 -7.32 -6.35 -21.83
N ALA A 56 -7.06 -6.73 -20.55
CA ALA A 56 -6.05 -6.06 -19.74
C ALA A 56 -4.63 -6.24 -20.31
N GLU A 57 -4.29 -7.41 -20.84
CA GLU A 57 -2.99 -7.67 -21.47
C GLU A 57 -2.84 -6.93 -22.80
N SER A 58 -3.91 -6.78 -23.57
CA SER A 58 -3.89 -6.06 -24.85
C SER A 58 -3.58 -4.56 -24.69
N THR A 59 -3.87 -4.01 -23.50
CA THR A 59 -3.64 -2.59 -23.16
C THR A 59 -2.32 -2.32 -22.47
N PHE A 60 -1.46 -3.34 -22.25
CA PHE A 60 -0.15 -3.13 -21.64
C PHE A 60 0.80 -2.34 -22.58
N PRO A 61 1.68 -1.46 -22.01
CA PRO A 61 1.79 -1.09 -20.58
C PRO A 61 0.74 -0.05 -20.15
N ASN A 62 0.06 -0.30 -19.04
CA ASN A 62 -0.88 0.60 -18.40
C ASN A 62 -0.46 0.85 -16.93
N GLU A 63 -1.28 1.58 -16.14
CA GLU A 63 -0.98 1.87 -14.74
C GLU A 63 -0.81 0.61 -13.86
N ARG A 64 -1.43 -0.50 -14.25
CA ARG A 64 -1.36 -1.78 -13.52
C ARG A 64 -0.12 -2.59 -13.86
N PHE A 65 0.48 -2.33 -15.02
CA PHE A 65 1.63 -3.09 -15.53
C PHE A 65 2.81 -3.10 -14.54
N PHE A 66 3.17 -1.94 -13.99
CA PHE A 66 4.30 -1.85 -13.04
C PHE A 66 3.99 -2.56 -11.73
N PHE A 67 2.74 -2.51 -11.26
CA PHE A 67 2.31 -3.26 -10.09
C PHE A 67 2.41 -4.77 -10.31
N LEU A 68 1.93 -5.26 -11.45
CA LEU A 68 2.05 -6.67 -11.83
C LEU A 68 3.52 -7.10 -11.97
N LEU A 69 4.34 -6.26 -12.59
CA LEU A 69 5.78 -6.52 -12.75
C LEU A 69 6.48 -6.69 -11.39
N LEU A 70 6.09 -5.89 -10.39
CA LEU A 70 6.62 -5.95 -9.04
C LEU A 70 6.27 -7.25 -8.31
N LEU A 71 5.07 -7.80 -8.55
CA LEU A 71 4.57 -9.01 -7.90
C LEU A 71 4.85 -10.29 -8.68
N ARG A 72 5.01 -10.23 -10.00
CA ARG A 72 5.20 -11.38 -10.89
C ARG A 72 6.30 -12.36 -10.45
N PRO A 73 7.48 -11.92 -9.95
CA PRO A 73 8.53 -12.87 -9.51
C PRO A 73 8.13 -13.71 -8.29
N PHE A 74 7.04 -13.35 -7.60
CA PHE A 74 6.65 -13.90 -6.31
C PHE A 74 5.26 -14.56 -6.32
N THR A 75 4.78 -14.99 -7.48
CA THR A 75 3.42 -15.53 -7.65
C THR A 75 3.10 -16.71 -6.73
N GLY A 76 4.10 -17.50 -6.32
CA GLY A 76 3.92 -18.57 -5.34
C GLY A 76 3.73 -18.11 -3.88
N HIS A 77 3.96 -16.82 -3.58
CA HIS A 77 3.91 -16.27 -2.22
C HIS A 77 3.26 -14.88 -2.17
N LEU A 78 2.29 -14.63 -3.03
CA LEU A 78 1.66 -13.32 -3.22
C LEU A 78 1.16 -12.68 -1.93
N GLU A 79 0.55 -13.47 -1.03
CA GLU A 79 0.03 -12.97 0.24
C GLU A 79 1.14 -12.35 1.10
N TRP A 80 2.24 -13.09 1.29
CA TRP A 80 3.37 -12.61 2.11
C TRP A 80 4.10 -11.44 1.49
N VAL A 81 4.32 -11.50 0.17
CA VAL A 81 5.02 -10.43 -0.54
C VAL A 81 4.18 -9.16 -0.56
N SER A 82 2.87 -9.28 -0.79
CA SER A 82 1.95 -8.14 -0.72
C SER A 82 1.93 -7.51 0.67
N PHE A 83 1.93 -8.33 1.73
CA PHE A 83 2.05 -7.82 3.10
C PHE A 83 3.38 -7.08 3.33
N LEU A 84 4.51 -7.65 2.91
CA LEU A 84 5.81 -7.00 3.06
C LEU A 84 5.90 -5.68 2.29
N TYR A 85 5.37 -5.63 1.08
CA TYR A 85 5.28 -4.38 0.31
C TYR A 85 4.35 -3.36 0.98
N HIS A 86 3.21 -3.80 1.51
CA HIS A 86 2.33 -2.93 2.29
C HIS A 86 3.06 -2.32 3.48
N VAL A 87 3.80 -3.12 4.26
CA VAL A 87 4.64 -2.63 5.38
C VAL A 87 5.65 -1.61 4.88
N PHE A 88 6.41 -1.96 3.83
CA PHE A 88 7.48 -1.13 3.31
C PHE A 88 6.97 0.23 2.82
N PHE A 89 5.97 0.24 1.93
CA PHE A 89 5.45 1.48 1.36
C PHE A 89 4.69 2.32 2.38
N SER A 90 3.96 1.70 3.31
CA SER A 90 3.31 2.44 4.40
C SER A 90 4.33 3.13 5.32
N LEU A 91 5.42 2.45 5.68
CA LEU A 91 6.49 3.06 6.46
C LEU A 91 7.20 4.18 5.70
N LEU A 92 7.43 3.98 4.40
CA LEU A 92 8.02 5.01 3.53
C LEU A 92 7.14 6.26 3.48
N LEU A 93 5.82 6.09 3.33
CA LEU A 93 4.84 7.17 3.31
C LEU A 93 4.80 7.91 4.66
N LEU A 94 4.72 7.18 5.79
CA LEU A 94 4.77 7.77 7.13
C LEU A 94 6.04 8.58 7.36
N MET A 95 7.19 8.06 6.95
CA MET A 95 8.47 8.78 7.04
C MET A 95 8.50 10.00 6.12
N GLY A 96 7.92 9.90 4.93
CA GLY A 96 7.78 11.01 3.99
C GLY A 96 6.93 12.14 4.57
N LEU A 97 5.77 11.81 5.15
CA LEU A 97 4.91 12.77 5.83
C LEU A 97 5.60 13.43 7.03
N TYR A 98 6.35 12.66 7.84
CA TYR A 98 7.15 13.21 8.91
C TYR A 98 8.22 14.19 8.38
N ARG A 99 8.92 13.85 7.30
CA ARG A 99 9.91 14.73 6.69
C ARG A 99 9.28 15.98 6.09
N LEU A 100 8.16 15.85 5.41
CA LEU A 100 7.42 16.97 4.86
C LEU A 100 6.98 17.93 5.98
N SER A 101 6.36 17.40 7.05
CA SER A 101 5.94 18.20 8.20
C SER A 101 7.12 18.92 8.88
N SER A 102 8.31 18.33 8.83
CA SER A 102 9.50 18.94 9.42
C SER A 102 9.95 20.25 8.76
N ARG A 103 9.47 20.54 7.55
CA ARG A 103 9.75 21.81 6.84
C ARG A 103 8.89 22.96 7.35
N TYR A 104 7.70 22.63 7.89
CA TYR A 104 6.70 23.64 8.27
C TYR A 104 6.51 23.73 9.79
N LEU A 105 6.78 22.65 10.52
CA LEU A 105 6.55 22.58 11.96
C LEU A 105 7.87 22.55 12.72
N HIS A 106 7.98 23.36 13.79
CA HIS A 106 9.17 23.40 14.63
C HIS A 106 9.15 22.34 15.74
N SER A 107 7.98 22.05 16.30
CA SER A 107 7.81 21.06 17.37
C SER A 107 7.96 19.62 16.85
N THR A 108 8.79 18.82 17.49
CA THR A 108 8.95 17.39 17.17
C THR A 108 7.66 16.61 17.39
N TRP A 109 6.89 16.95 18.43
CA TRP A 109 5.61 16.29 18.72
C TRP A 109 4.56 16.55 17.65
N LEU A 110 4.46 17.80 17.18
CA LEU A 110 3.56 18.13 16.07
C LEU A 110 3.96 17.39 14.77
N ARG A 111 5.24 17.27 14.49
CA ARG A 111 5.73 16.51 13.32
C ARG A 111 5.36 15.04 13.39
N LEU A 112 5.39 14.43 14.58
CA LEU A 112 4.98 13.04 14.80
C LEU A 112 3.46 12.88 14.77
N ALA A 113 2.70 13.91 15.16
CA ALA A 113 1.24 13.89 15.13
C ALA A 113 0.69 13.93 13.69
N VAL A 114 1.38 14.60 12.75
CA VAL A 114 0.90 14.73 11.35
C VAL A 114 0.63 13.37 10.69
N PRO A 115 1.55 12.40 10.68
CA PRO A 115 1.26 11.07 10.14
C PRO A 115 0.04 10.42 10.79
N LEU A 116 -0.11 10.51 12.12
CA LEU A 116 -1.27 9.97 12.83
C LEU A 116 -2.58 10.62 12.36
N ILE A 117 -2.62 11.95 12.30
CA ILE A 117 -3.83 12.69 11.91
C ILE A 117 -4.22 12.40 10.47
N VAL A 118 -3.24 12.36 9.56
CA VAL A 118 -3.49 12.14 8.13
C VAL A 118 -3.98 10.71 7.86
N PHE A 119 -3.56 9.76 8.67
CA PHE A 119 -3.97 8.35 8.54
C PHE A 119 -5.22 7.99 9.35
N ILE A 120 -5.68 8.84 10.29
CA ILE A 120 -6.98 8.64 10.90
C ILE A 120 -8.03 8.94 9.82
N PRO A 121 -8.76 7.95 9.31
CA PRO A 121 -9.84 8.24 8.39
C PRO A 121 -10.87 9.04 9.16
N LEU A 122 -10.98 10.31 8.83
CA LEU A 122 -12.10 11.11 9.25
C LEU A 122 -13.31 10.54 8.52
N TYR A 123 -14.07 9.72 9.20
CA TYR A 123 -15.32 9.15 8.72
C TYR A 123 -16.15 10.24 8.04
N GLY A 124 -16.37 10.10 6.72
CA GLY A 124 -17.19 11.02 5.93
C GLY A 124 -16.44 12.13 5.19
N ILE A 125 -15.13 12.29 5.33
CA ILE A 125 -14.34 13.24 4.53
C ILE A 125 -13.39 12.46 3.60
N ASN A 126 -13.95 11.60 2.80
CA ASN A 126 -13.22 10.98 1.70
C ASN A 126 -13.24 11.95 0.51
N LEU A 127 -12.18 12.70 0.31
CA LEU A 127 -11.94 13.44 -0.94
C LEU A 127 -11.81 12.42 -2.08
N GLY A 128 -12.94 12.10 -2.71
CA GLY A 128 -12.98 11.21 -3.88
C GLY A 128 -12.75 9.74 -3.60
N GLN A 129 -13.08 9.24 -2.41
CA GLN A 129 -12.87 7.84 -2.00
C GLN A 129 -11.39 7.39 -1.94
N ASN A 130 -10.45 8.31 -2.02
CA ASN A 130 -9.03 7.99 -1.89
C ASN A 130 -8.61 8.08 -0.43
N GLU A 131 -8.36 6.95 0.17
CA GLU A 131 -7.79 6.82 1.51
C GLU A 131 -6.26 6.73 1.41
N LEU A 132 -5.55 7.35 2.36
CA LEU A 132 -4.09 7.22 2.41
C LEU A 132 -3.64 5.89 3.00
N TYR A 133 -4.48 5.25 3.81
CA TYR A 133 -4.25 3.93 4.31
C TYR A 133 -5.34 2.99 3.83
N TYR A 134 -4.91 2.02 3.07
CA TYR A 134 -5.71 0.85 2.72
C TYR A 134 -5.17 -0.33 3.55
N GLY A 135 -6.02 -1.07 4.20
CA GLY A 135 -5.62 -2.33 4.86
C GLY A 135 -5.19 -3.42 3.87
N ILE A 136 -4.79 -3.03 2.66
CA ILE A 136 -4.35 -3.88 1.55
C ILE A 136 -3.14 -3.24 0.87
N PHE A 137 -2.34 -4.05 0.19
CA PHE A 137 -1.34 -3.54 -0.75
C PHE A 137 -2.06 -3.10 -2.02
N HIS A 138 -2.15 -1.79 -2.23
CA HIS A 138 -2.92 -1.20 -3.32
C HIS A 138 -1.99 -0.56 -4.36
N PRO A 139 -2.34 -0.58 -5.65
CA PRO A 139 -1.54 0.05 -6.70
C PRO A 139 -1.20 1.51 -6.46
N SER A 140 -2.06 2.27 -5.79
CA SER A 140 -1.80 3.68 -5.46
C SER A 140 -0.70 3.90 -4.41
N LEU A 141 -0.20 2.82 -3.77
CA LEU A 141 0.95 2.90 -2.86
C LEU A 141 2.29 2.79 -3.58
N VAL A 142 2.31 2.36 -4.83
CA VAL A 142 3.51 2.19 -5.67
C VAL A 142 3.73 3.42 -6.52
#